data_f77af510ad3407a82399add839fd4987
#
_entry.id   f77af510ad3407a82399add839fd4987
#
_cell.length_a   1.000
_cell.length_b   1.000
_cell.length_c   1.000
_cell.angle_alpha   90.00
_cell.angle_beta   90.00
_cell.angle_gamma   90.00
#
_symmetry.space_group_name_H-M   'P 1'
#
loop_
_entity.id
_entity.type
_entity.pdbx_description
1 polymer ?
#
loop_
_entity_poly.entity_id
_entity_poly.type
_entity_poly.pdbx_seq_one_letter_code
_entity_poly.pdbx_strand_id
1 'polypeptide(L)' 'MDNPINDPDLVESMHAALDLWREEGRFNMFEAPRHLRTLYPGLNKPDSYAVFTDWTKKFEEKA' A
#
# COMPACT_ATOMS: atom_id res chain seq x y z
N MET A 1 -6.81 11.78 14.57
CA MET A 1 -5.56 11.18 14.12
C MET A 1 -5.33 11.50 12.66
N ASP A 2 -4.10 11.81 12.32
CA ASP A 2 -3.79 12.11 10.94
C ASP A 2 -3.79 10.83 10.10
N ASN A 3 -4.32 10.95 8.89
CA ASN A 3 -4.33 9.85 7.95
C ASN A 3 -2.88 9.60 7.46
N PRO A 4 -2.37 8.36 7.57
CA PRO A 4 -1.00 8.04 7.13
C PRO A 4 -0.66 8.43 5.70
N ILE A 5 -1.67 8.56 4.82
CA ILE A 5 -1.43 8.95 3.43
C ILE A 5 -0.86 10.36 3.33
N ASN A 6 -1.03 11.19 4.35
CA ASN A 6 -0.50 12.55 4.38
C ASN A 6 0.97 12.61 4.83
N ASP A 7 1.53 11.48 5.24
CA ASP A 7 2.92 11.38 5.66
C ASP A 7 3.73 10.65 4.59
N PRO A 8 4.63 11.37 3.86
CA PRO A 8 5.41 10.74 2.79
C PRO A 8 6.26 9.57 3.26
N ASP A 9 6.78 9.62 4.48
CA ASP A 9 7.58 8.52 5.03
C ASP A 9 6.75 7.27 5.23
N LEU A 10 5.52 7.43 5.70
CA LEU A 10 4.61 6.30 5.88
C LEU A 10 4.15 5.74 4.53
N VAL A 11 3.91 6.61 3.56
CA VAL A 11 3.54 6.15 2.20
C VAL A 11 4.68 5.33 1.60
N GLU A 12 5.92 5.78 1.79
CA GLU A 12 7.08 5.03 1.33
C GLU A 12 7.17 3.66 2.02
N SER A 13 6.91 3.62 3.32
CA SER A 13 6.86 2.37 4.07
C SER A 13 5.78 1.43 3.55
N MET A 14 4.62 1.97 3.20
CA MET A 14 3.53 1.18 2.62
C MET A 14 3.94 0.56 1.28
N HIS A 15 4.63 1.34 0.44
CA HIS A 15 5.13 0.82 -0.84
C HIS A 15 6.16 -0.28 -0.62
N ALA A 16 7.04 -0.12 0.36
CA ALA A 16 8.02 -1.15 0.71
C ALA A 16 7.34 -2.43 1.19
N ALA A 17 6.28 -2.29 1.99
CA ALA A 17 5.51 -3.45 2.44
C ALA A 17 4.84 -4.17 1.27
N LEU A 18 4.29 -3.42 0.31
CA LEU A 18 3.67 -3.99 -0.87
C LEU A 18 4.70 -4.76 -1.72
N ASP A 19 5.90 -4.21 -1.87
CA ASP A 19 6.98 -4.89 -2.58
C ASP A 19 7.31 -6.23 -1.92
N LEU A 20 7.44 -6.23 -0.61
CA LEU A 20 7.76 -7.42 0.15
C LEU A 20 6.67 -8.47 0.03
N TRP A 21 5.41 -8.07 0.16
CA TRP A 21 4.27 -9.00 0.06
C TRP A 21 4.19 -9.62 -1.32
N ARG A 22 4.48 -8.85 -2.35
CA ARG A 22 4.51 -9.34 -3.72
C ARG A 22 5.59 -10.39 -3.90
N GLU A 23 6.80 -10.12 -3.39
CA GLU A 23 7.91 -11.06 -3.48
C GLU A 23 7.63 -12.36 -2.74
N GLU A 24 7.03 -12.25 -1.56
CA GLU A 24 6.72 -13.42 -0.74
C GLU A 24 5.57 -14.25 -1.28
N GLY A 25 4.67 -13.65 -2.06
CA GLY A 25 3.51 -14.34 -2.61
C GLY A 25 2.56 -14.87 -1.54
N ARG A 26 2.50 -14.20 -0.39
CA ARG A 26 1.74 -14.67 0.77
C ARG A 26 0.24 -14.68 0.59
N PHE A 27 -0.26 -13.79 -0.27
CA PHE A 27 -1.69 -13.63 -0.47
C PHE A 27 -1.97 -12.98 -1.80
N ASN A 28 -3.25 -12.97 -2.18
CA ASN A 28 -3.69 -12.29 -3.37
C ASN A 28 -3.48 -10.79 -3.22
N MET A 29 -2.83 -10.15 -4.18
CA MET A 29 -2.55 -8.71 -4.12
C MET A 29 -3.81 -7.85 -4.06
N PHE A 30 -4.96 -8.36 -4.48
CA PHE A 30 -6.22 -7.64 -4.30
C PHE A 30 -6.59 -7.42 -2.84
N GLU A 31 -6.01 -8.18 -1.94
CA GLU A 31 -6.21 -8.02 -0.50
C GLU A 31 -5.22 -7.04 0.12
N ALA A 32 -4.23 -6.55 -0.64
CA ALA A 32 -3.22 -5.65 -0.14
C ALA A 32 -3.77 -4.39 0.55
N PRO A 33 -4.79 -3.69 -0.03
CA PRO A 33 -5.34 -2.52 0.66
C PRO A 33 -5.89 -2.84 2.04
N ARG A 34 -6.51 -4.00 2.20
CA ARG A 34 -7.02 -4.45 3.50
C ARG A 34 -5.89 -4.66 4.49
N HIS A 35 -4.79 -5.28 4.06
CA HIS A 35 -3.63 -5.50 4.92
C HIS A 35 -2.96 -4.17 5.29
N LEU A 36 -2.93 -3.21 4.37
CA LEU A 36 -2.42 -1.88 4.66
C LEU A 36 -3.23 -1.23 5.79
N ARG A 37 -4.55 -1.33 5.75
CA ARG A 37 -5.40 -0.77 6.80
C ARG A 37 -5.16 -1.43 8.15
N THR A 38 -4.82 -2.70 8.15
CA THR A 38 -4.49 -3.43 9.38
C THR A 38 -3.19 -2.93 10.00
N LEU A 39 -2.18 -2.69 9.15
CA LEU A 39 -0.87 -2.21 9.61
C LEU A 39 -0.88 -0.73 9.97
N TYR A 40 -1.71 0.05 9.30
CA TYR A 40 -1.79 1.50 9.48
C TYR A 40 -3.22 1.89 9.85
N PRO A 41 -3.59 1.81 11.14
CA PRO A 41 -4.99 1.98 11.55
C PRO A 41 -5.61 3.33 11.19
N GLY A 42 -4.80 4.36 10.99
CA GLY A 42 -5.30 5.67 10.55
C GLY A 42 -5.65 5.75 9.07
N LEU A 43 -5.30 4.72 8.30
CA LEU A 43 -5.54 4.69 6.86
C LEU A 43 -6.99 4.28 6.58
N ASN A 44 -7.73 5.11 5.84
CA ASN A 44 -9.10 4.75 5.50
C ASN A 44 -9.17 3.95 4.20
N LYS A 45 -10.35 3.42 3.90
CA LYS A 45 -10.51 2.51 2.76
C LYS A 45 -10.14 3.13 1.41
N PRO A 46 -10.67 4.32 1.05
CA PRO A 46 -10.31 4.91 -0.24
C PRO A 46 -8.81 5.20 -0.36
N ASP A 47 -8.17 5.63 0.72
CA ASP A 47 -6.75 5.94 0.71
C ASP A 47 -5.89 4.69 0.58
N SER A 48 -6.32 3.57 1.17
CA SER A 48 -5.58 2.32 1.02
C SER A 48 -5.59 1.85 -0.44
N TYR A 49 -6.70 2.03 -1.13
CA TYR A 49 -6.77 1.72 -2.55
C TYR A 49 -5.93 2.69 -3.38
N ALA A 50 -5.89 3.98 -2.98
CA ALA A 50 -5.06 4.96 -3.67
C ALA A 50 -3.57 4.59 -3.59
N VAL A 51 -3.10 4.21 -2.42
CA VAL A 51 -1.71 3.76 -2.24
C VAL A 51 -1.42 2.53 -3.09
N PHE A 52 -2.32 1.57 -3.07
CA PHE A 52 -2.18 0.35 -3.86
C PHE A 52 -2.12 0.66 -5.36
N THR A 53 -3.01 1.53 -5.84
CA THR A 53 -3.05 1.93 -7.24
C THR A 53 -1.78 2.64 -7.66
N ASP A 54 -1.28 3.56 -6.84
CA ASP A 54 -0.02 4.26 -7.11
C ASP A 54 1.15 3.29 -7.17
N TRP A 55 1.16 2.32 -6.29
CA TRP A 55 2.21 1.29 -6.29
C TRP A 55 2.16 0.45 -7.57
N THR A 56 0.98 0.03 -8.01
CA THR A 56 0.86 -0.76 -9.25
C THR A 56 1.29 0.04 -10.47
N LYS A 57 1.03 1.34 -10.50
CA LYS A 57 1.46 2.21 -11.60
C LYS A 57 2.97 2.23 -11.76
N LYS A 58 3.71 2.12 -10.68
CA LYS A 58 5.17 2.09 -10.75
C LYS A 58 5.68 0.89 -11.53
N PHE A 59 5.02 -0.25 -11.42
CA PHE A 59 5.39 -1.43 -12.18
C PHE A 59 5.05 -1.29 -13.65
N GLU A 60 3.89 -0.71 -13.95
CA GLU A 60 3.49 -0.49 -15.32
C GLU A 60 4.45 0.46 -16.06
N GLU A 61 4.93 1.48 -15.37
CA GLU A 61 5.87 2.43 -15.95
C GLU A 61 7.23 1.81 -16.23
N LYS A 62 7.62 0.81 -15.48
CA LYS A 62 8.89 0.11 -15.63
C LYS A 62 8.83 -1.02 -16.65
N ALA A 63 7.66 -1.45 -16.99
CA ALA A 63 7.45 -2.49 -17.99
C ALA A 63 7.52 -1.91 -19.41
#